data_2d619294c348e296e2516afd0818d184
#
_entry.id   2d619294c348e296e2516afd0818d184
#
_cell.length_a   1.000
_cell.length_b   1.000
_cell.length_c   1.000
_cell.angle_alpha   90.00
_cell.angle_beta   90.00
_cell.angle_gamma   90.00
#
_symmetry.space_group_name_H-M   'P 1'
#
loop_
_entity.id
_entity.type
_entity.pdbx_description
1 polymer ?
#
loop_
_entity_poly.entity_id
_entity_poly.type
_entity_poly.pdbx_seq_one_letter_code
_entity_poly.pdbx_strand_id
1 'polypeptide(L)'
;MKKSIHFIPSSLVCSVAIDLTVEDGVIREVCFEGGCSGNLQGISMLVRGMKVEEVIERLEGIQCGSKRTSCPAQLVKALKEIERC
;
A
#
# COMPACT_ATOMS: atom_id res chain seq x y z
N MET A 1 -5.05 -16.27 -8.96
CA MET A 1 -5.33 -16.59 -7.54
C MET A 1 -5.47 -15.30 -6.76
N LYS A 2 -6.50 -15.18 -5.97
CA LYS A 2 -6.81 -13.96 -5.22
C LYS A 2 -6.30 -14.06 -3.78
N LYS A 3 -5.57 -13.03 -3.33
CA LYS A 3 -5.01 -12.97 -1.99
C LYS A 3 -5.42 -11.67 -1.32
N SER A 4 -5.67 -11.70 -0.02
CA SER A 4 -6.00 -10.51 0.76
C SER A 4 -5.23 -10.51 2.06
N ILE A 5 -4.77 -9.34 2.50
CA ILE A 5 -4.15 -9.17 3.81
C ILE A 5 -4.63 -7.91 4.49
N HIS A 6 -4.54 -7.91 5.81
CA HIS A 6 -4.74 -6.75 6.66
C HIS A 6 -3.38 -6.41 7.26
N PHE A 7 -2.76 -5.35 6.75
CA PHE A 7 -1.39 -4.98 7.10
C PHE A 7 -1.39 -3.83 8.10
N ILE A 8 -0.59 -3.96 9.14
CA ILE A 8 -0.42 -2.89 10.14
C ILE A 8 0.87 -2.14 9.81
N PRO A 9 0.79 -0.91 9.31
CA PRO A 9 1.97 -0.16 8.94
C PRO A 9 2.76 0.34 10.15
N SER A 10 3.96 0.86 9.87
CA SER A 10 4.79 1.47 10.89
C SER A 10 4.06 2.61 11.61
N SER A 11 4.33 2.79 12.90
CA SER A 11 3.79 3.91 13.68
C SER A 11 4.30 5.28 13.21
N LEU A 12 5.29 5.28 12.29
CA LEU A 12 5.81 6.52 11.71
C LEU A 12 4.87 7.15 10.68
N VAL A 13 3.86 6.43 10.21
CA VAL A 13 2.91 6.93 9.23
C VAL A 13 1.55 7.18 9.87
N CYS A 14 0.71 7.99 9.22
CA CYS A 14 -0.59 8.35 9.79
C CYS A 14 -1.68 7.29 9.62
N SER A 15 -1.57 6.40 8.66
CA SER A 15 -2.54 5.31 8.52
C SER A 15 -2.31 4.25 9.59
N VAL A 16 -3.40 3.63 10.05
CA VAL A 16 -3.34 2.61 11.11
C VAL A 16 -3.48 1.20 10.58
N ALA A 17 -4.01 1.04 9.37
CA ALA A 17 -4.15 -0.27 8.74
C ALA A 17 -4.26 -0.11 7.23
N ILE A 18 -3.83 -1.13 6.51
CA ILE A 18 -3.96 -1.22 5.05
C ILE A 18 -4.58 -2.56 4.73
N ASP A 19 -5.77 -2.54 4.14
CA ASP A 19 -6.42 -3.74 3.62
C ASP A 19 -6.14 -3.84 2.14
N LEU A 20 -5.57 -4.94 1.71
CA LEU A 20 -5.07 -5.12 0.36
C LEU A 20 -5.56 -6.42 -0.24
N THR A 21 -6.05 -6.35 -1.47
CA THR A 21 -6.46 -7.52 -2.26
C THR A 21 -5.71 -7.51 -3.59
N VAL A 22 -5.06 -8.63 -3.90
CA VAL A 22 -4.29 -8.83 -5.12
C VAL A 22 -4.79 -10.10 -5.80
N GLU A 23 -4.94 -10.04 -7.12
CA GLU A 23 -5.34 -11.19 -7.91
C GLU A 23 -4.44 -11.29 -9.14
N ASP A 24 -3.75 -12.43 -9.27
CA ASP A 24 -2.86 -12.71 -10.41
C ASP A 24 -1.82 -11.59 -10.65
N GLY A 25 -1.24 -11.09 -9.56
CA GLY A 25 -0.22 -10.04 -9.62
C GLY A 25 -0.75 -8.64 -9.90
N VAL A 26 -2.07 -8.47 -9.89
CA VAL A 26 -2.72 -7.17 -10.13
C VAL A 26 -3.47 -6.73 -8.88
N ILE A 27 -3.31 -5.46 -8.51
CA ILE A 27 -3.99 -4.91 -7.36
C ILE A 27 -5.48 -4.74 -7.68
N ARG A 28 -6.34 -5.35 -6.87
CA ARG A 28 -7.79 -5.22 -7.04
C ARG A 28 -8.39 -4.19 -6.11
N GLU A 29 -7.85 -4.10 -4.88
CA GLU A 29 -8.39 -3.19 -3.90
C GLU A 29 -7.33 -2.83 -2.87
N VAL A 30 -7.29 -1.56 -2.50
CA VAL A 30 -6.47 -1.05 -1.41
C VAL A 30 -7.34 -0.12 -0.58
N CYS A 31 -7.37 -0.32 0.73
CA CYS A 31 -8.09 0.53 1.64
C CYS A 31 -7.19 0.92 2.80
N PHE A 32 -6.95 2.21 2.96
CA PHE A 32 -6.20 2.74 4.11
C PHE A 32 -7.19 3.13 5.20
N GLU A 33 -6.87 2.75 6.43
CA GLU A 33 -7.64 3.16 7.60
C GLU A 33 -6.86 4.24 8.32
N GLY A 34 -7.50 5.37 8.57
CA GLY A 34 -6.87 6.53 9.20
C GLY A 34 -6.01 7.33 8.22
N GLY A 35 -5.25 8.29 8.74
CA GLY A 35 -4.33 9.11 7.97
C GLY A 35 -5.00 10.21 7.16
N CYS A 36 -4.30 10.68 6.12
CA CYS A 36 -4.77 11.76 5.24
C CYS A 36 -5.76 11.19 4.22
N SER A 37 -7.04 11.21 4.56
CA SER A 37 -8.07 10.51 3.79
C SER A 37 -8.08 10.85 2.29
N GLY A 38 -7.92 12.13 1.94
CA GLY A 38 -7.91 12.54 0.53
C GLY A 38 -6.75 11.96 -0.26
N ASN A 39 -5.54 12.07 0.28
CA ASN A 39 -4.33 11.55 -0.37
C ASN A 39 -4.34 10.03 -0.44
N LEU A 40 -4.73 9.36 0.64
CA LEU A 40 -4.73 7.90 0.69
C LEU A 40 -5.81 7.32 -0.20
N GLN A 41 -6.96 7.97 -0.28
CA GLN A 41 -8.02 7.58 -1.19
C GLN A 41 -7.56 7.71 -2.65
N GLY A 42 -6.86 8.80 -2.97
CA GLY A 42 -6.29 9.02 -4.30
C GLY A 42 -5.30 7.93 -4.68
N ILE A 43 -4.39 7.57 -3.77
CA ILE A 43 -3.42 6.50 -4.00
C ILE A 43 -4.15 5.18 -4.23
N SER A 44 -5.15 4.88 -3.41
CA SER A 44 -5.93 3.64 -3.53
C SER A 44 -6.58 3.51 -4.91
N MET A 45 -7.10 4.59 -5.43
CA MET A 45 -7.75 4.61 -6.74
C MET A 45 -6.74 4.52 -7.88
N LEU A 46 -5.59 5.18 -7.73
CA LEU A 46 -4.54 5.17 -8.77
C LEU A 46 -3.91 3.80 -8.96
N VAL A 47 -3.65 3.08 -7.87
CA VAL A 47 -2.98 1.78 -7.96
C VAL A 47 -3.91 0.64 -8.32
N ARG A 48 -5.19 0.85 -8.22
CA ARG A 48 -6.18 -0.18 -8.56
C ARG A 48 -6.07 -0.57 -10.03
N GLY A 49 -5.89 -1.84 -10.29
CA GLY A 49 -5.69 -2.35 -11.65
C GLY A 49 -4.24 -2.36 -12.10
N MET A 50 -3.31 -1.81 -11.31
CA MET A 50 -1.89 -1.84 -11.63
C MET A 50 -1.25 -3.16 -11.19
N LYS A 51 -0.16 -3.53 -11.86
CA LYS A 51 0.63 -4.68 -11.44
C LYS A 51 1.36 -4.36 -10.14
N VAL A 52 1.43 -5.33 -9.24
CA VAL A 52 2.12 -5.20 -7.95
C VAL A 52 3.55 -4.71 -8.13
N GLU A 53 4.32 -5.34 -9.01
CA GLU A 53 5.72 -4.98 -9.22
C GLU A 53 5.90 -3.56 -9.76
N GLU A 54 4.96 -3.07 -10.54
CA GLU A 54 4.98 -1.71 -11.05
C GLU A 54 4.75 -0.68 -9.94
N VAL A 55 3.83 -0.97 -9.03
CA VAL A 55 3.57 -0.11 -7.88
C VAL A 55 4.77 -0.10 -6.93
N ILE A 56 5.37 -1.26 -6.67
CA ILE A 56 6.57 -1.37 -5.85
C ILE A 56 7.67 -0.49 -6.42
N GLU A 57 7.93 -0.58 -7.71
CA GLU A 57 8.96 0.19 -8.37
C GLU A 57 8.75 1.70 -8.22
N ARG A 58 7.51 2.15 -8.34
CA ARG A 58 7.18 3.58 -8.29
C ARG A 58 7.13 4.17 -6.90
N LEU A 59 6.72 3.40 -5.91
CA LEU A 59 6.46 3.91 -4.57
C LEU A 59 7.53 3.56 -3.55
N GLU A 60 8.43 2.65 -3.87
CA GLU A 60 9.46 2.23 -2.94
C GLU A 60 10.38 3.39 -2.57
N GLY A 61 10.64 3.56 -1.28
CA GLY A 61 11.56 4.58 -0.80
C GLY A 61 10.99 5.97 -0.61
N ILE A 62 9.70 6.17 -0.89
CA ILE A 62 9.08 7.48 -0.67
C ILE A 62 9.01 7.79 0.83
N GLN A 63 9.48 8.97 1.19
CA GLN A 63 9.49 9.43 2.58
C GLN A 63 8.49 10.56 2.77
N CYS A 64 7.93 10.66 3.98
CA CYS A 64 7.01 11.72 4.35
C CYS A 64 7.75 12.73 5.23
N GLY A 65 8.13 13.88 4.66
CA GLY A 65 8.90 14.90 5.36
C GLY A 65 10.23 14.34 5.85
N SER A 66 10.50 14.47 7.16
CA SER A 66 11.71 13.96 7.80
C SER A 66 11.58 12.49 8.23
N LYS A 67 10.43 11.86 8.04
CA LYS A 67 10.22 10.48 8.43
C LYS A 67 10.92 9.54 7.45
N ARG A 68 11.36 8.38 7.95
CA ARG A 68 12.06 7.38 7.13
C ARG A 68 11.13 6.66 6.14
N THR A 69 9.84 6.78 6.33
CA THR A 69 8.85 6.06 5.51
C THR A 69 7.61 6.93 5.29
N SER A 70 6.67 6.42 4.54
CA SER A 70 5.42 7.09 4.21
C SER A 70 4.33 6.05 4.05
N CYS A 71 3.06 6.48 3.93
CA CYS A 71 1.98 5.55 3.63
C CYS A 71 2.21 4.81 2.30
N PRO A 72 2.64 5.46 1.20
CA PRO A 72 3.00 4.72 -0.02
C PRO A 72 4.10 3.70 0.20
N ALA A 73 5.16 4.03 0.96
CA ALA A 73 6.23 3.09 1.25
C ALA A 73 5.73 1.91 2.08
N GLN A 74 4.80 2.14 3.00
CA GLN A 74 4.19 1.06 3.79
C GLN A 74 3.29 0.18 2.92
N LEU A 75 2.62 0.75 1.93
CA LEU A 75 1.88 -0.04 0.94
C LEU A 75 2.82 -0.99 0.20
N VAL A 76 4.02 -0.54 -0.17
CA VAL A 76 5.03 -1.39 -0.80
C VAL A 76 5.38 -2.56 0.10
N LYS A 77 5.55 -2.34 1.40
CA LYS A 77 5.81 -3.43 2.35
C LYS A 77 4.65 -4.43 2.39
N ALA A 78 3.42 -3.94 2.37
CA ALA A 78 2.24 -4.80 2.34
C ALA A 78 2.20 -5.62 1.05
N LEU A 79 2.53 -5.01 -0.08
CA LEU A 79 2.59 -5.70 -1.38
C LEU A 79 3.64 -6.79 -1.39
N LYS A 80 4.82 -6.52 -0.85
CA LYS A 80 5.89 -7.53 -0.74
C LYS A 80 5.46 -8.68 0.16
N GLU A 81 4.75 -8.39 1.22
CA GLU A 81 4.27 -9.41 2.15
C GLU A 81 3.21 -10.31 1.51
N ILE A 82 2.25 -9.73 0.79
CA ILE A 82 1.19 -10.51 0.14
C ILE A 82 1.76 -11.41 -0.97
N GLU A 83 2.81 -10.97 -1.63
CA GLU A 83 3.46 -11.77 -2.69
C GLU A 83 4.23 -12.97 -2.14
N ARG A 84 4.57 -12.96 -0.87
CA ARG A 84 5.21 -14.11 -0.22
C ARG A 84 4.22 -15.21 0.15
N CYS A 85 2.95 -14.89 0.20
CA CYS A 85 1.91 -15.86 0.64
C CYS A 85 1.57 -16.88 -0.43
#